data_529981abf170499706c49bb4ba2fc5fc
#
_entry.id   529981abf170499706c49bb4ba2fc5fc
#
_cell.length_a   1.000
_cell.length_b   1.000
_cell.length_c   1.000
_cell.angle_alpha   90.00
_cell.angle_beta   90.00
_cell.angle_gamma   90.00
#
_symmetry.space_group_name_H-M   'P 1'
#
loop_
_entity.id
_entity.type
_entity.pdbx_description
1 polymer ?
#
loop_
_entity_poly.entity_id
_entity_poly.type
_entity_poly.pdbx_seq_one_letter_code
_entity_poly.pdbx_strand_id
1 'polypeptide(L)' 'MKIEVSLYASLASRLPEGCNGNTCALVIAEGTTVGGLLDHLAIGEDEPKIVFLNGIHARSDDPLKEGDRVGVFPPIAGG' A
#
# COMPACT_ATOMS: atom_id res chain seq x y z
N MET A 1 -13.67 -2.50 -5.76
CA MET A 1 -12.66 -3.36 -6.40
C MET A 1 -11.79 -4.04 -5.35
N LYS A 2 -11.24 -5.17 -5.70
CA LYS A 2 -10.40 -5.96 -4.80
C LYS A 2 -8.95 -5.84 -5.21
N ILE A 3 -8.10 -5.52 -4.25
CA ILE A 3 -6.66 -5.39 -4.48
C ILE A 3 -5.90 -6.19 -3.43
N GLU A 4 -4.61 -6.41 -3.65
CA GLU A 4 -3.74 -7.05 -2.69
C GLU A 4 -2.71 -6.03 -2.22
N VAL A 5 -2.54 -5.92 -0.90
CA VAL A 5 -1.60 -4.97 -0.31
C VAL A 5 -0.59 -5.71 0.54
N SER A 6 0.68 -5.40 0.34
CA SER A 6 1.76 -5.92 1.16
C SER A 6 2.48 -4.76 1.83
N LEU A 7 2.57 -4.82 3.15
CA LEU A 7 3.30 -3.81 3.93
C LEU A 7 4.47 -4.51 4.63
N TYR A 8 5.63 -3.88 4.57
CA TYR A 8 6.87 -4.50 5.04
C TYR A 8 7.47 -3.77 6.22
N ALA A 9 8.28 -4.50 6.99
CA ALA A 9 9.01 -3.98 8.15
C ALA A 9 8.09 -3.22 9.10
N SER A 10 8.46 -2.03 9.51
CA SER A 10 7.68 -1.26 10.48
C SER A 10 6.29 -0.87 10.00
N LEU A 11 6.03 -0.93 8.68
CA LEU A 11 4.71 -0.61 8.15
C LEU A 11 3.72 -1.77 8.28
N ALA A 12 4.20 -2.98 8.50
CA ALA A 12 3.33 -4.17 8.54
C ALA A 12 2.25 -4.06 9.62
N SER A 13 2.51 -3.34 10.69
CA SER A 13 1.53 -3.14 11.77
C SER A 13 0.31 -2.32 11.33
N ARG A 14 0.38 -1.67 10.18
CA ARG A 14 -0.74 -0.88 9.65
C ARG A 14 -1.75 -1.73 8.88
N LEU A 15 -1.46 -3.02 8.66
CA LEU A 15 -2.43 -3.91 8.02
C LEU A 15 -3.60 -4.18 8.96
N PRO A 16 -4.82 -4.33 8.42
CA PRO A 16 -5.97 -4.72 9.24
C PRO A 16 -5.75 -6.09 9.87
N GLU A 17 -6.47 -6.35 10.94
CA GLU A 17 -6.44 -7.67 11.57
C GLU A 17 -6.98 -8.74 10.64
N GLY A 18 -6.48 -9.96 10.80
CA GLY A 18 -6.92 -11.08 9.98
C GLY A 18 -6.13 -11.28 8.70
N CYS A 19 -5.13 -10.45 8.46
CA CYS A 19 -4.28 -10.61 7.29
C CYS A 19 -3.21 -11.66 7.53
N ASN A 20 -2.73 -12.29 6.47
CA ASN A 20 -1.69 -13.29 6.52
C ASN A 20 -0.32 -12.64 6.37
N GLY A 21 0.46 -12.62 7.44
CA GLY A 21 1.80 -12.05 7.40
C GLY A 21 1.78 -10.59 6.96
N ASN A 22 2.49 -10.30 5.87
CA ASN A 22 2.63 -8.94 5.38
C ASN A 22 1.62 -8.57 4.29
N THR A 23 0.74 -9.50 3.92
CA THR A 23 -0.14 -9.34 2.76
C THR A 23 -1.60 -9.44 3.13
N CYS A 24 -2.42 -8.59 2.55
CA CYS A 24 -3.85 -8.61 2.79
C CYS A 24 -4.61 -8.26 1.52
N ALA A 25 -5.73 -8.95 1.29
CA ALA A 25 -6.66 -8.59 0.24
C ALA A 25 -7.64 -7.55 0.82
N LEU A 26 -7.80 -6.44 0.11
CA LEU A 26 -8.70 -5.38 0.56
C LEU A 26 -9.71 -5.06 -0.53
N VAL A 27 -10.92 -4.71 -0.11
CA VAL A 27 -11.95 -4.20 -1.01
C VAL A 27 -12.00 -2.70 -0.84
N ILE A 28 -11.79 -1.97 -1.92
CA ILE A 28 -11.76 -0.51 -1.90
C ILE A 28 -12.68 0.05 -2.98
N ALA A 29 -13.03 1.32 -2.84
CA ALA A 29 -13.93 1.98 -3.80
C ALA A 29 -13.26 2.16 -5.16
N GLU A 30 -14.05 2.07 -6.21
CA GLU A 30 -13.61 2.42 -7.56
C GLU A 30 -13.09 3.85 -7.56
N GLY A 31 -12.02 4.08 -8.29
CA GLY A 31 -11.43 5.42 -8.38
C GLY A 31 -10.41 5.75 -7.28
N THR A 32 -10.20 4.83 -6.34
CA THR A 32 -9.19 5.03 -5.31
C THR A 32 -7.79 5.07 -5.93
N THR A 33 -6.98 6.03 -5.50
CA THR A 33 -5.58 6.12 -5.92
C THR A 33 -4.68 5.45 -4.90
N VAL A 34 -3.38 5.34 -5.24
CA VAL A 34 -2.38 4.83 -4.30
C VAL A 34 -2.39 5.66 -3.02
N GLY A 35 -2.42 7.00 -3.14
CA GLY A 35 -2.47 7.87 -1.96
C GLY A 35 -3.72 7.66 -1.13
N GLY A 36 -4.87 7.46 -1.77
CA GLY A 36 -6.12 7.18 -1.07
C GLY A 36 -6.06 5.88 -0.30
N LEU A 37 -5.44 4.85 -0.88
CA LEU A 37 -5.23 3.58 -0.20
C LEU A 37 -4.34 3.76 1.03
N LEU A 38 -3.24 4.51 0.88
CA LEU A 38 -2.32 4.72 1.99
C LEU A 38 -2.99 5.48 3.14
N ASP A 39 -3.83 6.46 2.83
CA ASP A 39 -4.63 7.16 3.84
C ASP A 39 -5.53 6.18 4.58
N HIS A 40 -6.14 5.27 3.85
CA HIS A 40 -7.00 4.24 4.45
C HIS A 40 -6.23 3.36 5.43
N LEU A 41 -4.94 3.15 5.17
CA LEU A 41 -4.06 2.35 6.02
C LEU A 41 -3.36 3.19 7.09
N ALA A 42 -3.73 4.45 7.23
CA ALA A 42 -3.14 5.38 8.18
C ALA A 42 -1.63 5.62 7.93
N ILE A 43 -1.23 5.53 6.68
CA ILE A 43 0.14 5.88 6.27
C ILE A 43 0.08 7.28 5.70
N GLY A 44 0.54 8.26 6.46
CA GLY A 44 0.45 9.65 6.09
C GLY A 44 1.29 10.01 4.87
N GLU A 45 0.90 11.07 4.18
CA GLU A 45 1.62 11.52 2.99
C GLU A 45 3.06 11.92 3.34
N ASP A 46 3.26 12.46 4.53
CA ASP A 46 4.60 12.88 4.98
C ASP A 46 5.45 11.72 5.49
N GLU A 47 4.85 10.56 5.69
CA GLU A 47 5.59 9.42 6.19
C GLU A 47 6.46 8.84 5.07
N PRO A 48 7.79 8.72 5.29
CA PRO A 48 8.69 8.21 4.24
C PRO A 48 8.32 6.77 3.86
N LYS A 49 8.22 6.52 2.57
CA LYS A 49 7.86 5.20 2.06
C LYS A 49 8.21 5.08 0.59
N ILE A 50 8.35 3.84 0.15
CA ILE A 50 8.52 3.51 -1.27
C ILE A 50 7.36 2.60 -1.64
N VAL A 51 6.65 2.95 -2.71
CA VAL A 51 5.46 2.20 -3.14
C VAL A 51 5.67 1.63 -4.53
N PHE A 52 5.34 0.35 -4.67
CA PHE A 52 5.32 -0.32 -5.96
C PHE A 52 3.90 -0.76 -6.29
N LEU A 53 3.49 -0.51 -7.52
CA LEU A 53 2.21 -0.96 -8.05
C LEU A 53 2.48 -1.97 -9.14
N ASN A 54 2.12 -3.22 -8.90
CA ASN A 54 2.41 -4.33 -9.83
C ASN A 54 3.90 -4.39 -10.20
N GLY A 55 4.77 -4.16 -9.22
CA GLY A 55 6.21 -4.23 -9.41
C GLY A 55 6.86 -3.00 -9.99
N ILE A 56 6.09 -1.94 -10.23
CA ILE A 56 6.60 -0.70 -10.81
C ILE A 56 6.46 0.42 -9.78
N HIS A 57 7.51 1.23 -9.64
CA HIS A 57 7.51 2.33 -8.69
C HIS A 57 6.30 3.24 -8.95
N ALA A 58 5.51 3.48 -7.91
CA ALA A 58 4.24 4.18 -8.05
C ALA A 58 4.26 5.55 -7.37
N ARG A 59 3.33 6.40 -7.82
CA ARG A 59 3.12 7.73 -7.27
C ARG A 59 1.76 7.75 -6.57
N SER A 60 1.58 8.69 -5.66
CA SER A 60 0.34 8.74 -4.88
C SER A 60 -0.90 9.02 -5.73
N ASP A 61 -0.75 9.66 -6.88
CA ASP A 61 -1.88 9.94 -7.77
C ASP A 61 -2.18 8.83 -8.78
N ASP A 62 -1.39 7.75 -8.76
CA ASP A 62 -1.66 6.62 -9.66
C ASP A 62 -2.97 5.94 -9.28
N PRO A 63 -3.87 5.71 -10.25
CA PRO A 63 -5.14 5.06 -9.95
C PRO A 63 -4.98 3.55 -9.78
N LEU A 64 -5.80 2.97 -8.91
CA LEU A 64 -5.83 1.55 -8.68
C LEU A 64 -6.92 0.89 -9.51
N LYS A 65 -6.72 -0.37 -9.84
CA LYS A 65 -7.66 -1.17 -10.63
C LYS A 65 -7.89 -2.50 -9.96
N GLU A 66 -8.96 -3.16 -10.36
CA GLU A 66 -9.27 -4.51 -9.89
C GLU A 66 -8.07 -5.44 -10.08
N GLY A 67 -7.70 -6.13 -9.01
CA GLY A 67 -6.62 -7.12 -9.07
C GLY A 67 -5.21 -6.55 -8.89
N ASP A 68 -5.07 -5.25 -8.72
CA ASP A 68 -3.75 -4.64 -8.53
C ASP A 68 -3.08 -5.14 -7.26
N ARG A 69 -1.74 -5.17 -7.30
CA ARG A 69 -0.92 -5.49 -6.14
C ARG A 69 -0.08 -4.28 -5.77
N VAL A 70 -0.19 -3.88 -4.51
CA VAL A 70 0.52 -2.72 -3.98
C VAL A 70 1.49 -3.20 -2.90
N GLY A 71 2.77 -2.87 -3.05
CA GLY A 71 3.77 -3.15 -2.04
C GLY A 71 4.30 -1.84 -1.47
N VAL A 72 4.36 -1.72 -0.15
CA VAL A 72 4.83 -0.51 0.52
C VAL A 72 5.97 -0.87 1.45
N PHE A 73 7.09 -0.19 1.28
CA PHE A 73 8.31 -0.42 2.04
C PHE A 73 8.73 0.86 2.72
N PRO A 74 9.25 0.79 3.96
CA PRO A 74 9.92 1.94 4.54
C PRO A 74 11.25 2.15 3.82
N PRO A 75 11.74 3.38 3.71
CA PRO A 75 13.04 3.61 3.09
C PRO A 75 14.14 2.99 3.94
N ILE A 76 15.22 2.56 3.27
CA ILE A 76 16.37 1.97 3.96
C ILE A 76 17.17 3.10 4.60
N ALA A 77 17.41 2.99 5.91
CA ALA A 77 18.17 4.00 6.65
C ALA A 77 19.60 4.08 6.09
N GLY A 78 20.05 5.28 5.79
CA GLY A 78 21.39 5.50 5.27
C GLY A 78 21.57 5.12 3.81
N GLY A 79 20.50 4.67 3.17
CA GLY A 79 20.57 4.25 1.78
C GLY A 79 19.84 5.18 0.87
#